data_5e45e10b58cd94c1e2431212a56171fb
#
_entry.id   5e45e10b58cd94c1e2431212a56171fb
#
_cell.length_a   1.000
_cell.length_b   1.000
_cell.length_c   1.000
_cell.angle_alpha   90.00
_cell.angle_beta   90.00
_cell.angle_gamma   90.00
#
_symmetry.space_group_name_H-M   'P 1'
#
loop_
_entity.id
_entity.type
_entity.pdbx_description
1 polymer ?
#
loop_
_entity_poly.entity_id
_entity_poly.type
_entity_poly.pdbx_seq_one_letter_code
_entity_poly.pdbx_strand_id
1 'polypeptide(L)'
;MNDKEKYNLRLGLERKGDRSIYIQHKRAVEWPDHWHSYFEIEIVESGTGTHTIAGDTYEVSRGSAYILTPTDFHRMEPNGELVVWTVSFSESAISGARLCQLTAKDRERTFKLGEESLVRITNLLSIMLDELKIPENESCLAELCDSLLCLLMRERGEVLIRDEERYSRIREAIMYLENHFTESPTLDDVATRVGLHPHYFSDLFHKVTGESFCEHLNSLRIGYAKTLLSKGYSVSDACYGSGFGSISNFLYRFKKSTGLSPKQFKSQS
;
A
#
# COMPACT_ATOMS: atom_id res chain seq x y z
N MET A 1 -8.72 -8.88 28.07
CA MET A 1 -8.28 -8.93 26.66
C MET A 1 -6.87 -8.40 26.64
N ASN A 2 -5.90 -9.19 26.22
CA ASN A 2 -4.48 -8.87 26.32
C ASN A 2 -4.13 -7.88 25.20
N ASP A 3 -3.43 -6.77 25.49
CA ASP A 3 -3.07 -5.73 24.50
C ASP A 3 -2.35 -6.27 23.25
N LYS A 4 -1.72 -7.44 23.35
CA LYS A 4 -1.09 -8.13 22.21
C LYS A 4 -2.09 -8.64 21.15
N GLU A 5 -3.35 -8.91 21.51
CA GLU A 5 -4.40 -9.30 20.53
C GLU A 5 -4.98 -8.08 19.82
N LYS A 6 -4.82 -6.88 20.38
CA LYS A 6 -5.31 -5.62 19.82
C LYS A 6 -4.49 -5.14 18.61
N TYR A 7 -3.24 -5.61 18.48
CA TYR A 7 -2.30 -5.22 17.40
C TYR A 7 -2.06 -6.32 16.35
N ASN A 8 -2.76 -7.45 16.45
CA ASN A 8 -2.69 -8.52 15.45
C ASN A 8 -3.65 -8.22 14.29
N LEU A 9 -3.53 -7.01 13.76
CA LEU A 9 -4.33 -6.51 12.65
C LEU A 9 -3.77 -6.95 11.28
N ARG A 10 -3.62 -8.23 11.12
CA ARG A 10 -3.71 -8.93 9.83
C ARG A 10 -5.20 -9.06 9.51
N LEU A 11 -5.85 -7.92 9.30
CA LEU A 11 -7.30 -7.88 9.16
C LEU A 11 -7.69 -7.90 7.70
N GLY A 12 -8.41 -8.88 7.33
CA GLY A 12 -9.23 -8.90 6.15
C GLY A 12 -8.82 -9.98 5.15
N LEU A 13 -7.70 -9.88 4.45
CA LEU A 13 -7.35 -10.81 3.39
C LEU A 13 -6.91 -12.19 3.90
N GLU A 14 -6.21 -12.28 5.03
CA GLU A 14 -5.76 -13.55 5.62
C GLU A 14 -6.85 -14.31 6.39
N ARG A 15 -7.98 -13.69 6.77
CA ARG A 15 -9.00 -14.33 7.63
C ARG A 15 -10.19 -14.92 6.89
N LYS A 16 -10.34 -14.69 5.58
CA LYS A 16 -11.52 -15.18 4.82
C LYS A 16 -11.18 -15.92 3.52
N GLY A 17 -10.09 -16.65 3.51
CA GLY A 17 -9.66 -17.46 2.34
C GLY A 17 -8.74 -16.66 1.41
N ASP A 18 -8.20 -17.31 0.40
CA ASP A 18 -7.17 -16.83 -0.53
C ASP A 18 -7.65 -15.76 -1.55
N ARG A 19 -8.64 -14.95 -1.21
CA ARG A 19 -9.14 -13.91 -2.12
C ARG A 19 -8.20 -12.73 -2.17
N SER A 20 -7.93 -12.26 -3.37
CA SER A 20 -7.06 -11.12 -3.66
C SER A 20 -7.74 -9.76 -3.45
N ILE A 21 -9.07 -9.72 -3.35
CA ILE A 21 -9.88 -8.50 -3.17
C ILE A 21 -10.91 -8.69 -2.06
N TYR A 22 -11.09 -7.66 -1.25
CA TYR A 22 -12.07 -7.61 -0.19
C TYR A 22 -12.77 -6.26 -0.15
N ILE A 23 -14.10 -6.25 0.02
CA ILE A 23 -14.92 -5.02 0.00
C ILE A 23 -15.80 -4.99 1.22
N GLN A 24 -15.89 -3.84 1.86
CA GLN A 24 -16.76 -3.59 2.99
C GLN A 24 -17.49 -2.25 2.83
N HIS A 25 -18.74 -2.23 3.22
CA HIS A 25 -19.53 -1.02 3.44
C HIS A 25 -19.94 -1.03 4.91
N LYS A 26 -19.37 -0.12 5.70
CA LYS A 26 -19.50 -0.18 7.16
C LYS A 26 -19.55 1.20 7.81
N ARG A 27 -20.09 1.23 9.03
CA ARG A 27 -19.86 2.35 9.95
C ARG A 27 -18.43 2.26 10.44
N ALA A 28 -17.67 3.33 10.28
CA ALA A 28 -16.34 3.42 10.82
C ALA A 28 -16.40 3.51 12.34
N VAL A 29 -15.49 2.81 12.98
CA VAL A 29 -15.20 2.91 14.42
C VAL A 29 -13.82 3.49 14.57
N GLU A 30 -13.50 4.04 15.72
CA GLU A 30 -12.14 4.45 16.02
C GLU A 30 -11.21 3.22 15.96
N TRP A 31 -10.16 3.33 15.14
CA TRP A 31 -9.11 2.34 15.02
C TRP A 31 -7.78 2.96 15.44
N PRO A 32 -6.98 2.25 16.26
CA PRO A 32 -5.64 2.71 16.61
C PRO A 32 -4.75 2.76 15.36
N ASP A 33 -3.64 3.47 15.46
CA ASP A 33 -2.62 3.48 14.40
C ASP A 33 -2.26 2.06 13.97
N HIS A 34 -2.39 1.78 12.69
CA HIS A 34 -2.11 0.46 12.12
C HIS A 34 -1.55 0.57 10.70
N TRP A 35 -1.05 -0.52 10.20
CA TRP A 35 -0.62 -0.72 8.83
C TRP A 35 -0.99 -2.15 8.39
N HIS A 36 -0.99 -2.38 7.11
CA HIS A 36 -1.35 -3.68 6.52
C HIS A 36 -0.44 -4.02 5.34
N SER A 37 -0.47 -5.28 4.86
CA SER A 37 0.36 -5.79 3.78
C SER A 37 -0.32 -5.73 2.40
N TYR A 38 -1.41 -4.99 2.26
CA TYR A 38 -2.20 -4.86 1.04
C TYR A 38 -2.48 -3.38 0.73
N PHE A 39 -2.98 -3.10 -0.46
CA PHE A 39 -3.50 -1.78 -0.82
C PHE A 39 -4.91 -1.60 -0.26
N GLU A 40 -5.26 -0.39 0.10
CA GLU A 40 -6.59 -0.07 0.58
C GLU A 40 -7.11 1.22 -0.03
N ILE A 41 -8.36 1.20 -0.46
CA ILE A 41 -9.12 2.37 -0.86
C ILE A 41 -10.19 2.59 0.19
N GLU A 42 -10.28 3.82 0.70
CA GLU A 42 -11.35 4.22 1.59
C GLU A 42 -12.12 5.40 0.97
N ILE A 43 -13.45 5.33 0.95
CA ILE A 43 -14.32 6.36 0.39
C ILE A 43 -15.43 6.67 1.38
N VAL A 44 -15.50 7.92 1.78
CA VAL A 44 -16.48 8.39 2.76
C VAL A 44 -17.82 8.67 2.08
N GLU A 45 -18.82 7.89 2.42
CA GLU A 45 -20.18 8.07 1.92
C GLU A 45 -20.95 9.13 2.72
N SER A 46 -20.78 9.14 4.05
CA SER A 46 -21.44 10.14 4.91
C SER A 46 -20.71 10.27 6.25
N GLY A 47 -20.93 11.40 6.93
CA GLY A 47 -20.36 11.69 8.23
C GLY A 47 -19.09 12.52 8.14
N THR A 48 -18.45 12.74 9.30
CA THR A 48 -17.23 13.54 9.48
C THR A 48 -16.28 12.89 10.46
N GLY A 49 -15.01 13.30 10.44
CA GLY A 49 -13.97 12.80 11.32
C GLY A 49 -12.60 13.32 10.93
N THR A 50 -11.56 12.65 11.38
CA THR A 50 -10.18 12.90 10.95
C THR A 50 -9.53 11.60 10.49
N HIS A 51 -8.60 11.69 9.56
CA HIS A 51 -7.77 10.58 9.08
C HIS A 51 -6.30 10.98 9.13
N THR A 52 -5.54 10.32 9.96
CA THR A 52 -4.08 10.53 10.03
C THR A 52 -3.41 9.47 9.17
N ILE A 53 -2.58 9.91 8.20
CA ILE A 53 -1.84 9.04 7.27
C ILE A 53 -0.38 9.47 7.29
N ALA A 54 0.52 8.55 7.64
CA ALA A 54 1.97 8.78 7.71
C ALA A 54 2.38 10.00 8.57
N GLY A 55 1.54 10.36 9.55
CA GLY A 55 1.75 11.51 10.45
C GLY A 55 1.01 12.79 10.07
N ASP A 56 0.47 12.88 8.85
CA ASP A 56 -0.34 14.02 8.40
C ASP A 56 -1.81 13.77 8.69
N THR A 57 -2.52 14.76 9.26
CA THR A 57 -3.93 14.65 9.60
C THR A 57 -4.81 15.43 8.62
N TYR A 58 -5.84 14.77 8.13
CA TYR A 58 -6.79 15.27 7.15
C TYR A 58 -8.20 15.29 7.73
N GLU A 59 -8.96 16.36 7.42
CA GLU A 59 -10.39 16.40 7.73
C GLU A 59 -11.16 15.44 6.82
N VAL A 60 -12.04 14.64 7.43
CA VAL A 60 -12.88 13.66 6.74
C VAL A 60 -14.29 14.17 6.62
N SER A 61 -14.85 14.09 5.41
CA SER A 61 -16.25 14.40 5.15
C SER A 61 -16.74 13.65 3.91
N ARG A 62 -18.05 13.66 3.65
CA ARG A 62 -18.67 13.03 2.46
C ARG A 62 -17.87 13.31 1.20
N GLY A 63 -17.50 12.26 0.45
CA GLY A 63 -16.70 12.33 -0.77
C GLY A 63 -15.18 12.36 -0.53
N SER A 64 -14.70 12.41 0.73
CA SER A 64 -13.27 12.20 0.98
C SER A 64 -12.87 10.80 0.55
N ALA A 65 -11.77 10.69 -0.19
CA ALA A 65 -11.25 9.43 -0.71
C ALA A 65 -9.76 9.30 -0.44
N TYR A 66 -9.33 8.10 -0.12
CA TYR A 66 -7.97 7.77 0.27
C TYR A 66 -7.50 6.54 -0.47
N ILE A 67 -6.24 6.54 -0.89
CA ILE A 67 -5.56 5.37 -1.45
C ILE A 67 -4.31 5.11 -0.62
N LEU A 68 -4.32 4.02 0.12
CA LEU A 68 -3.27 3.60 1.04
C LEU A 68 -2.47 2.44 0.45
N THR A 69 -1.17 2.48 0.65
CA THR A 69 -0.27 1.39 0.27
C THR A 69 0.13 0.57 1.49
N PRO A 70 0.73 -0.62 1.30
CA PRO A 70 1.19 -1.49 2.39
C PRO A 70 2.07 -0.84 3.45
N THR A 71 2.73 0.28 3.12
CA THR A 71 3.64 0.99 4.04
C THR A 71 3.02 2.22 4.72
N ASP A 72 1.77 2.54 4.39
CA ASP A 72 1.11 3.71 4.96
C ASP A 72 0.55 3.38 6.35
N PHE A 73 1.15 3.99 7.38
CA PHE A 73 0.64 3.95 8.74
C PHE A 73 -0.53 4.93 8.83
N HIS A 74 -1.68 4.47 9.28
CA HIS A 74 -2.87 5.32 9.30
C HIS A 74 -3.83 5.03 10.45
N ARG A 75 -4.71 6.03 10.73
CA ARG A 75 -5.76 5.98 11.74
C ARG A 75 -6.93 6.85 11.32
N MET A 76 -8.14 6.32 11.38
CA MET A 76 -9.38 7.07 11.17
C MET A 76 -10.14 7.24 12.48
N GLU A 77 -10.52 8.49 12.80
CA GLU A 77 -11.23 8.85 14.02
C GLU A 77 -12.55 9.52 13.63
N PRO A 78 -13.69 8.80 13.74
CA PRO A 78 -15.00 9.35 13.46
C PRO A 78 -15.43 10.42 14.46
N ASN A 79 -16.09 11.48 13.97
CA ASN A 79 -16.81 12.43 14.80
C ASN A 79 -18.32 12.12 14.70
N GLY A 80 -18.79 11.19 15.52
CA GLY A 80 -20.13 10.64 15.43
C GLY A 80 -20.26 9.52 14.40
N GLU A 81 -21.37 9.46 13.67
CA GLU A 81 -21.60 8.43 12.65
C GLU A 81 -20.81 8.75 11.39
N LEU A 82 -19.99 7.82 10.95
CA LEU A 82 -19.19 7.91 9.72
C LEU A 82 -19.37 6.60 8.94
N VAL A 83 -19.84 6.70 7.68
CA VAL A 83 -20.05 5.55 6.80
C VAL A 83 -19.00 5.55 5.71
N VAL A 84 -18.28 4.43 5.58
CA VAL A 84 -17.12 4.29 4.70
C VAL A 84 -17.24 3.01 3.87
N TRP A 85 -16.90 3.13 2.59
CA TRP A 85 -16.54 2.03 1.72
C TRP A 85 -15.06 1.76 1.85
N THR A 86 -14.69 0.50 2.08
CA THR A 86 -13.30 0.05 2.13
C THR A 86 -13.10 -1.05 1.11
N VAL A 87 -12.10 -0.92 0.25
CA VAL A 87 -11.66 -1.96 -0.69
C VAL A 87 -10.20 -2.29 -0.41
N SER A 88 -9.95 -3.48 0.09
CA SER A 88 -8.60 -3.99 0.32
C SER A 88 -8.24 -4.97 -0.81
N PHE A 89 -7.05 -4.84 -1.39
CA PHE A 89 -6.63 -5.69 -2.51
C PHE A 89 -5.13 -5.94 -2.53
N SER A 90 -4.75 -7.10 -3.05
CA SER A 90 -3.35 -7.45 -3.28
C SER A 90 -2.87 -6.88 -4.62
N GLU A 91 -1.56 -6.81 -4.80
CA GLU A 91 -0.95 -6.39 -6.06
C GLU A 91 -1.38 -7.24 -7.26
N SER A 92 -1.58 -8.55 -7.03
CA SER A 92 -2.03 -9.47 -8.07
C SER A 92 -3.44 -9.20 -8.59
N ALA A 93 -4.22 -8.39 -7.87
CA ALA A 93 -5.59 -8.05 -8.22
C ALA A 93 -5.72 -6.89 -9.22
N ILE A 94 -4.63 -6.22 -9.57
CA ILE A 94 -4.65 -5.03 -10.41
C ILE A 94 -3.63 -5.13 -11.57
N SER A 95 -3.86 -4.34 -12.61
CA SER A 95 -2.93 -4.25 -13.73
C SER A 95 -1.59 -3.62 -13.34
N GLY A 96 -0.52 -3.97 -14.08
CA GLY A 96 0.80 -3.40 -13.86
C GLY A 96 0.80 -1.86 -13.94
N ALA A 97 0.03 -1.31 -14.85
CA ALA A 97 -0.11 0.15 -14.99
C ALA A 97 -0.68 0.80 -13.73
N ARG A 98 -1.69 0.18 -13.09
CA ARG A 98 -2.28 0.68 -11.85
C ARG A 98 -1.31 0.57 -10.69
N LEU A 99 -0.63 -0.56 -10.57
CA LEU A 99 0.38 -0.73 -9.52
C LEU A 99 1.43 0.38 -9.58
N CYS A 100 1.96 0.69 -10.78
CA CYS A 100 2.93 1.76 -10.95
C CYS A 100 2.40 3.13 -10.54
N GLN A 101 1.15 3.45 -10.88
CA GLN A 101 0.52 4.70 -10.45
C GLN A 101 0.34 4.75 -8.92
N LEU A 102 -0.02 3.64 -8.29
CA LEU A 102 -0.18 3.56 -6.84
C LEU A 102 1.14 3.64 -6.06
N THR A 103 2.23 3.17 -6.64
CA THR A 103 3.55 3.14 -5.99
C THR A 103 4.43 4.34 -6.33
N ALA A 104 3.98 5.26 -7.19
CA ALA A 104 4.71 6.47 -7.53
C ALA A 104 5.02 7.31 -6.28
N LYS A 105 6.26 7.84 -6.20
CA LYS A 105 6.78 8.52 -5.01
C LYS A 105 5.98 9.75 -4.59
N ASP A 106 5.57 10.56 -5.55
CA ASP A 106 4.87 11.83 -5.34
C ASP A 106 3.35 11.70 -5.52
N ARG A 107 2.81 10.47 -5.37
CA ARG A 107 1.36 10.26 -5.51
C ARG A 107 0.58 11.01 -4.44
N GLU A 108 -0.49 11.60 -4.84
CA GLU A 108 -1.47 12.15 -3.91
C GLU A 108 -2.25 11.00 -3.24
N ARG A 109 -2.28 10.96 -1.90
CA ARG A 109 -2.97 9.91 -1.13
C ARG A 109 -4.42 10.21 -0.86
N THR A 110 -4.77 11.49 -0.88
CA THR A 110 -6.07 12.00 -0.47
C THR A 110 -6.67 12.88 -1.56
N PHE A 111 -7.96 12.78 -1.80
CA PHE A 111 -8.65 13.65 -2.74
C PHE A 111 -10.13 13.72 -2.42
N LYS A 112 -10.84 14.62 -3.08
CA LYS A 112 -12.25 14.84 -2.86
C LYS A 112 -13.04 14.52 -4.11
N LEU A 113 -14.01 13.61 -3.98
CA LEU A 113 -14.96 13.27 -5.03
C LEU A 113 -16.10 14.28 -5.06
N GLY A 114 -16.48 14.72 -6.25
CA GLY A 114 -17.73 15.43 -6.47
C GLY A 114 -18.94 14.48 -6.34
N GLU A 115 -20.15 15.01 -6.12
CA GLU A 115 -21.36 14.21 -5.89
C GLU A 115 -21.64 13.22 -7.03
N GLU A 116 -21.49 13.63 -8.28
CA GLU A 116 -21.72 12.75 -9.43
C GLU A 116 -20.71 11.59 -9.49
N SER A 117 -19.44 11.86 -9.21
CA SER A 117 -18.40 10.85 -9.17
C SER A 117 -18.56 9.91 -7.98
N LEU A 118 -18.96 10.44 -6.82
CA LEU A 118 -19.25 9.64 -5.64
C LEU A 118 -20.38 8.64 -5.92
N VAL A 119 -21.48 9.08 -6.54
CA VAL A 119 -22.59 8.20 -6.91
C VAL A 119 -22.16 7.12 -7.89
N ARG A 120 -21.38 7.45 -8.92
CA ARG A 120 -20.87 6.44 -9.87
C ARG A 120 -20.00 5.40 -9.18
N ILE A 121 -19.10 5.85 -8.31
CA ILE A 121 -18.15 4.99 -7.62
C ILE A 121 -18.86 4.10 -6.60
N THR A 122 -19.80 4.63 -5.82
CA THR A 122 -20.56 3.81 -4.86
C THR A 122 -21.47 2.79 -5.55
N ASN A 123 -22.00 3.09 -6.74
CA ASN A 123 -22.72 2.10 -7.56
C ASN A 123 -21.78 0.97 -8.01
N LEU A 124 -20.57 1.29 -8.47
CA LEU A 124 -19.57 0.28 -8.82
C LEU A 124 -19.18 -0.57 -7.61
N LEU A 125 -18.96 0.05 -6.46
CA LEU A 125 -18.65 -0.65 -5.21
C LEU A 125 -19.78 -1.58 -4.76
N SER A 126 -21.04 -1.18 -4.97
CA SER A 126 -22.20 -2.05 -4.70
C SER A 126 -22.21 -3.28 -5.61
N ILE A 127 -21.92 -3.11 -6.90
CA ILE A 127 -21.76 -4.24 -7.84
C ILE A 127 -20.61 -5.15 -7.37
N MET A 128 -19.45 -4.61 -7.05
CA MET A 128 -18.31 -5.37 -6.58
C MET A 128 -18.62 -6.13 -5.28
N LEU A 129 -19.41 -5.53 -4.37
CA LEU A 129 -19.81 -6.18 -3.11
C LEU A 129 -20.76 -7.35 -3.37
N ASP A 130 -21.62 -7.28 -4.39
CA ASP A 130 -22.49 -8.39 -4.79
C ASP A 130 -21.67 -9.50 -5.50
N GLU A 131 -20.75 -9.13 -6.39
CA GLU A 131 -19.84 -10.08 -7.04
C GLU A 131 -18.92 -10.81 -6.04
N LEU A 132 -18.57 -10.18 -4.93
CA LEU A 132 -17.78 -10.81 -3.85
C LEU A 132 -18.49 -12.02 -3.24
N LYS A 133 -19.82 -12.11 -3.33
CA LYS A 133 -20.61 -13.23 -2.80
C LYS A 133 -20.60 -14.45 -3.74
N ILE A 134 -20.22 -14.27 -5.01
CA ILE A 134 -20.17 -15.32 -6.01
C ILE A 134 -18.84 -16.10 -5.85
N PRO A 135 -18.88 -17.43 -5.69
CA PRO A 135 -17.66 -18.24 -5.66
C PRO A 135 -16.88 -18.16 -6.99
N GLU A 136 -15.55 -18.25 -6.92
CA GLU A 136 -14.64 -18.33 -8.08
C GLU A 136 -14.70 -17.14 -9.05
N ASN A 137 -15.11 -15.97 -8.58
CA ASN A 137 -15.29 -14.75 -9.40
C ASN A 137 -14.11 -13.77 -9.29
N GLU A 138 -12.92 -14.25 -9.00
CA GLU A 138 -11.69 -13.44 -8.79
C GLU A 138 -11.35 -12.58 -10.03
N SER A 139 -11.49 -13.14 -11.23
CA SER A 139 -11.16 -12.41 -12.46
C SER A 139 -12.09 -11.22 -12.68
N CYS A 140 -13.38 -11.38 -12.49
CA CYS A 140 -14.35 -10.29 -12.60
C CYS A 140 -14.09 -9.20 -11.55
N LEU A 141 -13.83 -9.59 -10.31
CA LEU A 141 -13.49 -8.66 -9.23
C LEU A 141 -12.19 -7.89 -9.52
N ALA A 142 -11.18 -8.54 -10.10
CA ALA A 142 -9.93 -7.90 -10.49
C ALA A 142 -10.16 -6.82 -11.56
N GLU A 143 -10.95 -7.10 -12.59
CA GLU A 143 -11.28 -6.13 -13.64
C GLU A 143 -12.13 -4.96 -13.10
N LEU A 144 -13.07 -5.23 -12.21
CA LEU A 144 -13.85 -4.19 -11.54
C LEU A 144 -12.99 -3.31 -10.62
N CYS A 145 -12.03 -3.91 -9.91
CA CYS A 145 -11.05 -3.20 -9.09
C CYS A 145 -10.17 -2.29 -9.93
N ASP A 146 -9.65 -2.77 -11.06
CA ASP A 146 -8.86 -1.96 -11.99
C ASP A 146 -9.71 -0.81 -12.59
N SER A 147 -10.99 -1.06 -12.87
CA SER A 147 -11.93 -0.05 -13.32
C SER A 147 -12.22 1.00 -12.24
N LEU A 148 -12.37 0.60 -10.98
CA LEU A 148 -12.51 1.50 -9.84
C LEU A 148 -11.30 2.43 -9.74
N LEU A 149 -10.09 1.87 -9.78
CA LEU A 149 -8.85 2.64 -9.76
C LEU A 149 -8.75 3.60 -10.95
N CYS A 150 -9.16 3.15 -12.13
CA CYS A 150 -9.21 3.99 -13.33
C CYS A 150 -10.10 5.23 -13.12
N LEU A 151 -11.28 5.05 -12.54
CA LEU A 151 -12.19 6.15 -12.22
C LEU A 151 -11.59 7.11 -11.18
N LEU A 152 -11.03 6.58 -10.10
CA LEU A 152 -10.41 7.37 -9.05
C LEU A 152 -9.21 8.18 -9.55
N MET A 153 -8.35 7.58 -10.37
CA MET A 153 -7.19 8.27 -10.95
C MET A 153 -7.60 9.39 -11.91
N ARG A 154 -8.68 9.20 -12.65
CA ARG A 154 -9.24 10.26 -13.50
C ARG A 154 -9.75 11.44 -12.68
N GLU A 155 -10.41 11.21 -11.55
CA GLU A 155 -10.86 12.28 -10.65
C GLU A 155 -9.68 13.08 -10.05
N ARG A 156 -8.53 12.44 -9.89
CA ARG A 156 -7.25 13.07 -9.50
C ARG A 156 -6.58 13.86 -10.63
N GLY A 157 -7.11 13.78 -11.86
CA GLY A 157 -6.50 14.40 -13.03
C GLY A 157 -5.25 13.67 -13.56
N GLU A 158 -5.01 12.44 -13.14
CA GLU A 158 -3.89 11.63 -13.61
C GLU A 158 -4.11 11.11 -15.04
N VAL A 159 -3.03 11.11 -15.82
CA VAL A 159 -3.05 10.51 -17.15
C VAL A 159 -3.06 9.00 -17.04
N LEU A 160 -4.06 8.36 -17.65
CA LEU A 160 -4.15 6.91 -17.69
C LEU A 160 -3.02 6.31 -18.55
N ILE A 161 -2.22 5.45 -17.94
CA ILE A 161 -1.11 4.79 -18.62
C ILE A 161 -1.65 3.58 -19.41
N ARG A 162 -1.28 3.49 -20.67
CA ARG A 162 -1.75 2.44 -21.61
C ARG A 162 -0.68 1.42 -22.03
N ASP A 163 0.56 1.59 -21.59
CA ASP A 163 1.69 0.73 -22.00
C ASP A 163 1.84 -0.46 -21.03
N GLU A 164 0.89 -1.39 -21.11
CA GLU A 164 0.77 -2.56 -20.22
C GLU A 164 2.02 -3.45 -20.20
N GLU A 165 2.69 -3.63 -21.35
CA GLU A 165 3.84 -4.54 -21.42
C GLU A 165 5.03 -4.03 -20.59
N ARG A 166 5.33 -2.74 -20.68
CA ARG A 166 6.44 -2.12 -19.92
C ARG A 166 6.15 -2.14 -18.42
N TYR A 167 4.91 -1.83 -18.05
CA TYR A 167 4.50 -1.79 -16.65
C TYR A 167 4.40 -3.19 -16.05
N SER A 168 3.99 -4.20 -16.81
CA SER A 168 3.99 -5.60 -16.40
C SER A 168 5.39 -6.08 -15.98
N ARG A 169 6.45 -5.68 -16.71
CA ARG A 169 7.84 -6.02 -16.37
C ARG A 169 8.31 -5.34 -15.08
N ILE A 170 7.97 -4.08 -14.86
CA ILE A 170 8.29 -3.38 -13.60
C ILE A 170 7.49 -3.96 -12.43
N ARG A 171 6.22 -4.32 -12.63
CA ARG A 171 5.42 -5.05 -11.64
C ARG A 171 6.10 -6.35 -11.21
N GLU A 172 6.52 -7.17 -12.17
CA GLU A 172 7.24 -8.42 -11.87
C GLU A 172 8.51 -8.15 -11.06
N ALA A 173 9.24 -7.08 -11.37
CA ALA A 173 10.41 -6.64 -10.63
C ALA A 173 10.07 -6.25 -9.18
N ILE A 174 9.00 -5.46 -8.97
CA ILE A 174 8.55 -5.05 -7.63
C ILE A 174 8.15 -6.29 -6.83
N MET A 175 7.30 -7.16 -7.38
CA MET A 175 6.88 -8.41 -6.72
C MET A 175 8.07 -9.29 -6.35
N TYR A 176 9.06 -9.38 -7.22
CA TYR A 176 10.29 -10.12 -6.93
C TYR A 176 11.04 -9.49 -5.74
N LEU A 177 11.22 -8.17 -5.76
CA LEU A 177 11.90 -7.45 -4.67
C LEU A 177 11.20 -7.62 -3.32
N GLU A 178 9.88 -7.53 -3.28
CA GLU A 178 9.09 -7.71 -2.05
C GLU A 178 9.24 -9.11 -1.44
N ASN A 179 9.41 -10.13 -2.27
CA ASN A 179 9.61 -11.49 -1.80
C ASN A 179 11.08 -11.84 -1.48
N HIS A 180 12.05 -11.06 -2.03
CA HIS A 180 13.48 -11.40 -1.97
C HIS A 180 14.38 -10.27 -1.42
N PHE A 181 13.82 -9.18 -0.86
CA PHE A 181 14.60 -8.02 -0.41
C PHE A 181 15.67 -8.35 0.64
N THR A 182 15.49 -9.44 1.41
CA THR A 182 16.48 -9.91 2.38
C THR A 182 17.64 -10.65 1.75
N GLU A 183 17.50 -11.15 0.53
CA GLU A 183 18.50 -11.98 -0.17
C GLU A 183 19.55 -11.15 -0.95
N SER A 184 19.53 -9.83 -0.79
CA SER A 184 20.45 -8.91 -1.46
C SER A 184 20.37 -8.93 -3.01
N PRO A 185 19.16 -8.84 -3.61
CA PRO A 185 19.02 -8.80 -5.06
C PRO A 185 19.77 -7.60 -5.64
N THR A 186 20.46 -7.81 -6.75
CA THR A 186 21.11 -6.73 -7.49
C THR A 186 20.20 -6.20 -8.60
N LEU A 187 20.47 -4.99 -9.07
CA LEU A 187 19.76 -4.41 -10.20
C LEU A 187 19.86 -5.30 -11.45
N ASP A 188 21.05 -5.87 -11.70
CA ASP A 188 21.33 -6.73 -12.85
C ASP A 188 20.54 -8.05 -12.78
N ASP A 189 20.43 -8.65 -11.59
CA ASP A 189 19.65 -9.87 -11.39
C ASP A 189 18.17 -9.63 -11.70
N VAL A 190 17.62 -8.53 -11.18
CA VAL A 190 16.21 -8.21 -11.37
C VAL A 190 15.92 -7.80 -12.82
N ALA A 191 16.79 -7.00 -13.44
CA ALA A 191 16.66 -6.62 -14.84
C ALA A 191 16.68 -7.85 -15.76
N THR A 192 17.62 -8.77 -15.53
CA THR A 192 17.73 -10.04 -16.28
C THR A 192 16.45 -10.88 -16.10
N ARG A 193 15.94 -10.98 -14.89
CA ARG A 193 14.72 -11.73 -14.60
C ARG A 193 13.52 -11.24 -15.40
N VAL A 194 13.35 -9.92 -15.51
CA VAL A 194 12.23 -9.33 -16.25
C VAL A 194 12.54 -9.11 -17.75
N GLY A 195 13.64 -9.66 -18.25
CA GLY A 195 14.04 -9.63 -19.65
C GLY A 195 14.38 -8.22 -20.18
N LEU A 196 14.97 -7.37 -19.32
CA LEU A 196 15.40 -6.01 -19.68
C LEU A 196 16.91 -5.85 -19.51
N HIS A 197 17.48 -4.99 -20.34
CA HIS A 197 18.87 -4.56 -20.13
C HIS A 197 18.97 -3.70 -18.86
N PRO A 198 19.99 -3.87 -17.98
CA PRO A 198 20.09 -3.18 -16.68
C PRO A 198 19.91 -1.66 -16.75
N HIS A 199 20.56 -1.00 -17.71
CA HIS A 199 20.44 0.46 -17.87
C HIS A 199 19.00 0.88 -18.21
N TYR A 200 18.37 0.20 -19.16
CA TYR A 200 16.98 0.48 -19.54
C TYR A 200 16.01 0.17 -18.39
N PHE A 201 16.24 -0.92 -17.67
CA PHE A 201 15.47 -1.27 -16.47
C PHE A 201 15.57 -0.17 -15.41
N SER A 202 16.79 0.31 -15.10
CA SER A 202 17.00 1.39 -14.11
C SER A 202 16.21 2.64 -14.45
N ASP A 203 16.27 3.08 -15.72
CA ASP A 203 15.56 4.29 -16.19
C ASP A 203 14.04 4.08 -16.15
N LEU A 204 13.57 2.92 -16.59
CA LEU A 204 12.15 2.57 -16.60
C LEU A 204 11.62 2.42 -15.19
N PHE A 205 12.36 1.75 -14.30
CA PHE A 205 12.01 1.58 -12.89
C PHE A 205 11.86 2.95 -12.22
N HIS A 206 12.85 3.84 -12.39
CA HIS A 206 12.79 5.18 -11.83
C HIS A 206 11.61 6.00 -12.41
N LYS A 207 11.40 5.93 -13.73
CA LYS A 207 10.28 6.62 -14.40
C LYS A 207 8.92 6.16 -13.90
N VAL A 208 8.81 4.89 -13.57
CA VAL A 208 7.56 4.24 -13.17
C VAL A 208 7.28 4.40 -11.68
N THR A 209 8.29 4.17 -10.82
CA THR A 209 8.14 4.21 -9.36
C THR A 209 8.43 5.58 -8.74
N GLY A 210 9.09 6.48 -9.48
CA GLY A 210 9.55 7.77 -8.98
C GLY A 210 10.80 7.69 -8.10
N GLU A 211 11.35 6.50 -7.87
CA GLU A 211 12.54 6.28 -7.05
C GLU A 211 13.52 5.31 -7.71
N SER A 212 14.79 5.34 -7.30
CA SER A 212 15.77 4.39 -7.81
C SER A 212 15.53 2.99 -7.23
N PHE A 213 15.97 1.95 -7.94
CA PHE A 213 15.98 0.58 -7.47
C PHE A 213 16.57 0.42 -6.05
N CYS A 214 17.70 1.10 -5.79
CA CYS A 214 18.34 1.05 -4.47
C CYS A 214 17.51 1.74 -3.37
N GLU A 215 16.81 2.80 -3.68
CA GLU A 215 15.92 3.48 -2.73
C GLU A 215 14.74 2.59 -2.41
N HIS A 216 14.10 2.01 -3.42
CA HIS A 216 12.98 1.06 -3.25
C HIS A 216 13.38 -0.13 -2.38
N LEU A 217 14.48 -0.82 -2.70
CA LEU A 217 15.00 -1.94 -1.92
C LEU A 217 15.28 -1.55 -0.46
N ASN A 218 15.88 -0.37 -0.24
CA ASN A 218 16.13 0.12 1.11
C ASN A 218 14.82 0.43 1.86
N SER A 219 13.80 0.95 1.20
CA SER A 219 12.49 1.22 1.81
C SER A 219 11.84 -0.06 2.31
N LEU A 220 11.84 -1.14 1.51
CA LEU A 220 11.36 -2.47 1.92
C LEU A 220 12.12 -2.99 3.15
N ARG A 221 13.45 -2.93 3.12
CA ARG A 221 14.29 -3.36 4.23
C ARG A 221 14.06 -2.57 5.52
N ILE A 222 13.93 -1.25 5.42
CA ILE A 222 13.64 -0.39 6.59
C ILE A 222 12.24 -0.70 7.13
N GLY A 223 11.24 -0.89 6.29
CA GLY A 223 9.88 -1.31 6.70
C GLY A 223 9.92 -2.60 7.52
N TYR A 224 10.63 -3.61 7.03
CA TYR A 224 10.79 -4.89 7.74
C TYR A 224 11.61 -4.76 9.03
N ALA A 225 12.68 -3.95 9.03
CA ALA A 225 13.48 -3.67 10.23
C ALA A 225 12.65 -3.01 11.34
N LYS A 226 11.74 -2.08 11.00
CA LYS A 226 10.79 -1.50 11.95
C LYS A 226 9.94 -2.59 12.62
N THR A 227 9.42 -3.52 11.83
CA THR A 227 8.64 -4.66 12.35
C THR A 227 9.45 -5.52 13.30
N LEU A 228 10.72 -5.83 12.98
CA LEU A 228 11.58 -6.59 13.86
C LEU A 228 11.87 -5.85 15.17
N LEU A 229 12.16 -4.55 15.10
CA LEU A 229 12.42 -3.72 16.28
C LEU A 229 11.19 -3.63 17.20
N SER A 230 9.99 -3.44 16.65
CA SER A 230 8.74 -3.43 17.42
C SER A 230 8.40 -4.79 18.05
N LYS A 231 8.89 -5.88 17.47
CA LYS A 231 8.82 -7.23 18.05
C LYS A 231 9.89 -7.51 19.12
N GLY A 232 10.74 -6.52 19.46
CA GLY A 232 11.75 -6.62 20.49
C GLY A 232 13.10 -7.17 20.04
N TYR A 233 13.32 -7.45 18.75
CA TYR A 233 14.62 -7.91 18.26
C TYR A 233 15.71 -6.87 18.51
N SER A 234 16.97 -7.32 18.60
CA SER A 234 18.10 -6.40 18.74
C SER A 234 18.30 -5.56 17.48
N VAL A 235 19.00 -4.43 17.60
CA VAL A 235 19.36 -3.59 16.44
C VAL A 235 20.20 -4.37 15.43
N SER A 236 21.04 -5.27 15.89
CA SER A 236 21.86 -6.15 15.05
C SER A 236 20.99 -7.15 14.29
N ASP A 237 20.06 -7.81 14.98
CA ASP A 237 19.16 -8.79 14.36
C ASP A 237 18.22 -8.10 13.33
N ALA A 238 17.71 -6.91 13.66
CA ALA A 238 16.91 -6.12 12.76
C ALA A 238 17.69 -5.69 11.50
N CYS A 239 18.97 -5.34 11.65
CA CYS A 239 19.86 -5.00 10.53
C CYS A 239 20.04 -6.19 9.58
N TYR A 240 20.56 -7.29 10.09
CA TYR A 240 20.90 -8.45 9.24
C TYR A 240 19.66 -9.20 8.79
N GLY A 241 18.66 -9.34 9.65
CA GLY A 241 17.38 -9.97 9.31
C GLY A 241 16.61 -9.22 8.22
N SER A 242 16.80 -7.91 8.08
CA SER A 242 16.21 -7.12 7.00
C SER A 242 17.07 -7.04 5.73
N GLY A 243 18.19 -7.78 5.65
CA GLY A 243 19.01 -7.89 4.46
C GLY A 243 20.06 -6.80 4.29
N PHE A 244 20.34 -5.99 5.33
CA PHE A 244 21.49 -5.07 5.28
C PHE A 244 22.81 -5.81 5.52
N GLY A 245 23.79 -5.57 4.66
CA GLY A 245 25.12 -6.18 4.79
C GLY A 245 26.02 -5.51 5.84
N SER A 246 25.67 -4.33 6.37
CA SER A 246 26.45 -3.66 7.41
C SER A 246 25.60 -2.79 8.33
N ILE A 247 25.95 -2.78 9.60
CA ILE A 247 25.32 -1.96 10.64
C ILE A 247 25.43 -0.46 10.32
N SER A 248 26.58 0.01 9.84
CA SER A 248 26.80 1.41 9.55
C SER A 248 25.85 1.94 8.47
N ASN A 249 25.68 1.19 7.37
CA ASN A 249 24.74 1.54 6.30
C ASN A 249 23.28 1.49 6.81
N PHE A 250 22.96 0.46 7.58
CA PHE A 250 21.63 0.33 8.20
C PHE A 250 21.29 1.54 9.07
N LEU A 251 22.15 1.90 10.03
CA LEU A 251 21.92 3.03 10.92
C LEU A 251 21.71 4.35 10.16
N TYR A 252 22.55 4.60 9.14
CA TYR A 252 22.42 5.77 8.29
C TYR A 252 21.07 5.79 7.54
N ARG A 253 20.73 4.68 6.86
CA ARG A 253 19.49 4.58 6.07
C ARG A 253 18.25 4.64 6.95
N PHE A 254 18.26 3.95 8.09
CA PHE A 254 17.16 3.96 9.04
C PHE A 254 16.88 5.37 9.56
N LYS A 255 17.92 6.08 10.02
CA LYS A 255 17.77 7.47 10.49
C LYS A 255 17.31 8.41 9.38
N LYS A 256 17.85 8.25 8.16
CA LYS A 256 17.42 9.05 7.00
C LYS A 256 15.95 8.85 6.67
N SER A 257 15.45 7.61 6.76
CA SER A 257 14.08 7.25 6.43
C SER A 257 13.06 7.60 7.53
N THR A 258 13.45 7.46 8.81
CA THR A 258 12.52 7.55 9.95
C THR A 258 12.71 8.80 10.81
N GLY A 259 13.78 9.56 10.61
CA GLY A 259 14.19 10.65 11.50
C GLY A 259 14.81 10.18 12.84
N LEU A 260 14.66 8.91 13.21
CA LEU A 260 15.08 8.32 14.48
C LEU A 260 16.20 7.30 14.29
N SER A 261 17.04 7.11 15.32
CA SER A 261 17.90 5.94 15.33
C SER A 261 17.08 4.67 15.65
N PRO A 262 17.52 3.47 15.21
CA PRO A 262 16.83 2.21 15.53
C PRO A 262 16.61 2.00 17.03
N LYS A 263 17.56 2.44 17.86
CA LYS A 263 17.45 2.35 19.32
C LYS A 263 16.35 3.27 19.87
N GLN A 264 16.26 4.50 19.36
CA GLN A 264 15.20 5.45 19.73
C GLN A 264 13.84 4.94 19.26
N PHE A 265 13.75 4.45 18.04
CA PHE A 265 12.52 3.87 17.50
C PHE A 265 12.03 2.72 18.37
N LYS A 266 12.91 1.76 18.72
CA LYS A 266 12.58 0.63 19.61
C LYS A 266 12.11 1.05 21.00
N SER A 267 12.58 2.17 21.54
CA SER A 267 12.16 2.65 22.86
C SER A 267 10.80 3.36 22.86
N GLN A 268 10.28 3.70 21.69
CA GLN A 268 8.97 4.36 21.48
C GLN A 268 7.88 3.36 21.03
N SER A 269 8.30 2.18 20.59
CA SER A 269 7.42 1.07 20.18
C SER A 269 7.20 0.12 21.35
#